data_9a39585bdceef547993dbdd7e39923fa
#
_entry.id   9a39585bdceef547993dbdd7e39923fa
#
_cell.length_a   1.000
_cell.length_b   1.000
_cell.length_c   1.000
_cell.angle_alpha   90.00
_cell.angle_beta   90.00
_cell.angle_gamma   90.00
#
_symmetry.space_group_name_H-M   'P 1'
#
loop_
_entity.id
_entity.type
_entity.pdbx_description
1 polymer ?
#
loop_
_entity_poly.entity_id
_entity_poly.type
_entity_poly.pdbx_seq_one_letter_code
_entity_poly.pdbx_strand_id
1 'polypeptide(L)'
;IVGLGNDYSQIQIDAAIQPGNSGGPILDEYGNVVAVAVAKLSLKKILKDYGVVPENTNFGVKASAVRNLMEGNGVSFKSPNTEVISKRELSQVATDGTVYLTCWMTTAQIEQMRARKVLFEDLE
;
A
#
# COMPACT_ATOMS: atom_id res chain seq x y z
N ILE A 1 13.28 1.34 7.54
CA ILE A 1 12.54 1.87 6.37
C ILE A 1 13.56 2.43 5.41
N VAL A 2 13.71 1.83 4.25
CA VAL A 2 14.62 2.30 3.20
C VAL A 2 13.76 2.83 2.05
N GLY A 3 13.83 4.14 1.77
CA GLY A 3 13.23 4.72 0.58
C GLY A 3 14.04 4.31 -0.65
N LEU A 4 13.44 3.62 -1.60
CA LEU A 4 14.07 3.30 -2.88
C LEU A 4 13.67 4.35 -3.93
N GLY A 5 14.67 5.05 -4.46
CA GLY A 5 14.49 6.01 -5.55
C GLY A 5 13.85 7.35 -5.16
N ASN A 6 13.55 8.15 -6.17
CA ASN A 6 12.93 9.48 -6.01
C ASN A 6 11.42 9.44 -5.68
N ASP A 7 10.84 8.25 -5.52
CA ASP A 7 9.44 8.09 -5.14
C ASP A 7 9.31 8.01 -3.62
N TYR A 8 9.12 9.17 -2.99
CA TYR A 8 8.90 9.30 -1.55
C TYR A 8 7.56 8.73 -1.06
N SER A 9 6.71 8.24 -1.97
CA SER A 9 5.39 7.69 -1.63
C SER A 9 5.44 6.24 -1.14
N GLN A 10 6.55 5.55 -1.32
CA GLN A 10 6.71 4.13 -0.98
C GLN A 10 7.64 3.92 0.20
N ILE A 11 7.41 2.82 0.92
CA ILE A 11 8.31 2.29 1.94
C ILE A 11 8.62 0.82 1.65
N GLN A 12 9.84 0.44 1.94
CA GLN A 12 10.24 -0.97 1.95
C GLN A 12 9.93 -1.57 3.31
N ILE A 13 9.41 -2.79 3.31
CA ILE A 13 9.10 -3.57 4.50
C ILE A 13 9.69 -4.97 4.37
N ASP A 14 9.99 -5.59 5.50
CA ASP A 14 10.45 -6.98 5.60
C ASP A 14 9.31 -7.98 5.84
N ALA A 15 8.11 -7.49 6.11
CA ALA A 15 6.93 -8.33 6.25
C ALA A 15 6.60 -9.04 4.93
N ALA A 16 6.31 -10.34 5.00
CA ALA A 16 5.96 -11.13 3.83
C ALA A 16 4.62 -10.68 3.24
N ILE A 17 4.66 -10.13 2.03
CA ILE A 17 3.46 -9.83 1.23
C ILE A 17 3.25 -10.94 0.21
N GLN A 18 2.05 -11.49 0.19
CA GLN A 18 1.63 -12.52 -0.76
C GLN A 18 0.47 -12.02 -1.62
N PRO A 19 0.19 -12.67 -2.77
CA PRO A 19 -1.02 -12.40 -3.53
C PRO A 19 -2.26 -12.48 -2.64
N GLY A 20 -3.12 -11.45 -2.70
CA GLY A 20 -4.28 -11.30 -1.82
C GLY A 20 -4.08 -10.29 -0.68
N ASN A 21 -2.83 -9.95 -0.31
CA ASN A 21 -2.55 -8.92 0.71
C ASN A 21 -2.54 -7.49 0.16
N SER A 22 -2.47 -7.33 -1.17
CA SER A 22 -2.43 -6.01 -1.82
C SER A 22 -3.69 -5.21 -1.51
N GLY A 23 -3.50 -3.93 -1.17
CA GLY A 23 -4.56 -3.05 -0.72
C GLY A 23 -4.84 -3.15 0.79
N GLY A 24 -4.30 -4.17 1.47
CA GLY A 24 -4.43 -4.34 2.91
C GLY A 24 -3.59 -3.33 3.71
N PRO A 25 -3.99 -3.01 4.95
CA PRO A 25 -3.25 -2.09 5.80
C PRO A 25 -1.97 -2.73 6.33
N ILE A 26 -0.92 -1.92 6.45
CA ILE A 26 0.29 -2.22 7.23
C ILE A 26 0.21 -1.39 8.49
N LEU A 27 0.19 -2.06 9.63
CA LEU A 27 -0.02 -1.45 10.93
C LEU A 27 1.30 -1.39 11.73
N ASP A 28 1.45 -0.35 12.55
CA ASP A 28 2.47 -0.30 13.60
C ASP A 28 1.99 -0.98 14.89
N GLU A 29 2.85 -0.99 15.91
CA GLU A 29 2.54 -1.59 17.23
C GLU A 29 1.46 -0.83 18.02
N TYR A 30 1.07 0.34 17.57
CA TYR A 30 0.01 1.16 18.15
C TYR A 30 -1.34 0.97 17.44
N GLY A 31 -1.38 0.17 16.37
CA GLY A 31 -2.57 -0.03 15.54
C GLY A 31 -2.84 1.09 14.53
N ASN A 32 -1.86 1.95 14.27
CA ASN A 32 -1.98 2.96 13.22
C ASN A 32 -1.63 2.37 11.85
N VAL A 33 -2.34 2.79 10.81
CA VAL A 33 -1.98 2.45 9.44
C VAL A 33 -0.77 3.28 9.02
N VAL A 34 0.37 2.65 8.80
CA VAL A 34 1.62 3.29 8.37
C VAL A 34 1.83 3.21 6.86
N ALA A 35 1.24 2.20 6.22
CA ALA A 35 1.26 2.03 4.78
C ALA A 35 0.11 1.14 4.30
N VAL A 36 -0.06 1.07 2.98
CA VAL A 36 -0.95 0.12 2.30
C VAL A 36 -0.08 -0.83 1.49
N ALA A 37 -0.29 -2.13 1.66
CA ALA A 37 0.46 -3.16 0.96
C ALA A 37 0.25 -3.07 -0.55
N VAL A 38 1.32 -3.14 -1.33
CA VAL A 38 1.27 -3.30 -2.79
C VAL A 38 1.91 -4.62 -3.17
N ALA A 39 1.29 -5.34 -4.09
CA ALA A 39 1.92 -6.51 -4.69
C ALA A 39 3.24 -6.08 -5.34
N LYS A 40 4.22 -6.95 -5.25
CA LYS A 40 5.61 -6.74 -5.68
C LYS A 40 5.73 -5.78 -6.85
N LEU A 41 6.47 -4.69 -6.66
CA LEU A 41 7.05 -3.93 -7.76
C LEU A 41 7.70 -4.92 -8.73
N SER A 42 7.56 -4.66 -10.03
CA SER A 42 8.11 -5.53 -11.07
C SER A 42 9.57 -5.89 -10.73
N LEU A 43 9.82 -7.15 -10.38
CA LEU A 43 11.15 -7.68 -10.12
C LEU A 43 12.10 -7.37 -11.28
N LYS A 44 11.56 -7.27 -12.51
CA LYS A 44 12.30 -6.87 -13.72
C LYS A 44 12.86 -5.44 -13.63
N LYS A 45 12.09 -4.51 -13.05
CA LYS A 45 12.55 -3.12 -12.90
C LYS A 45 13.65 -3.02 -11.83
N ILE A 46 13.45 -3.69 -10.69
CA ILE A 46 14.45 -3.74 -9.61
C ILE A 46 15.74 -4.39 -10.11
N LEU A 47 15.64 -5.52 -10.83
CA LEU A 47 16.80 -6.21 -11.40
C LEU A 47 17.51 -5.35 -12.44
N LYS A 48 16.77 -4.58 -13.26
CA LYS A 48 17.33 -3.68 -14.26
C LYS A 48 18.06 -2.49 -13.65
N ASP A 49 17.49 -1.91 -12.58
CA ASP A 49 18.00 -0.66 -12.00
C ASP A 49 19.10 -0.92 -10.96
N TYR A 50 19.07 -2.06 -10.28
CA TYR A 50 19.99 -2.39 -9.17
C TYR A 50 20.83 -3.66 -9.37
N GLY A 51 20.58 -4.44 -10.44
CA GLY A 51 21.36 -5.64 -10.76
C GLY A 51 21.12 -6.84 -9.84
N VAL A 52 20.45 -6.65 -8.71
CA VAL A 52 20.15 -7.69 -7.71
C VAL A 52 18.75 -7.49 -7.17
N VAL A 53 18.00 -8.57 -6.99
CA VAL A 53 16.74 -8.56 -6.27
C VAL A 53 17.03 -9.00 -4.83
N PRO A 54 16.95 -8.11 -3.83
CA PRO A 54 17.10 -8.51 -2.44
C PRO A 54 15.99 -9.50 -2.04
N GLU A 55 16.34 -10.55 -1.30
CA GLU A 55 15.34 -11.43 -0.71
C GLU A 55 14.45 -10.64 0.27
N ASN A 56 13.16 -10.97 0.29
CA ASN A 56 12.15 -10.36 1.19
C ASN A 56 11.96 -8.84 1.02
N THR A 57 12.18 -8.31 -0.19
CA THR A 57 11.90 -6.89 -0.47
C THR A 57 10.43 -6.72 -0.85
N ASN A 58 9.63 -6.24 0.07
CA ASN A 58 8.23 -5.91 -0.12
C ASN A 58 8.01 -4.41 0.07
N PHE A 59 6.95 -3.87 -0.51
CA PHE A 59 6.69 -2.44 -0.53
C PHE A 59 5.26 -2.12 -0.09
N GLY A 60 5.11 -0.92 0.46
CA GLY A 60 3.83 -0.32 0.76
C GLY A 60 3.79 1.14 0.34
N VAL A 61 2.62 1.63 -0.04
CA VAL A 61 2.38 3.06 -0.22
C VAL A 61 2.23 3.68 1.16
N LYS A 62 3.01 4.73 1.45
CA LYS A 62 2.97 5.44 2.75
C LYS A 62 1.56 5.93 3.08
N ALA A 63 1.19 5.84 4.35
CA ALA A 63 -0.08 6.38 4.85
C ALA A 63 -0.23 7.89 4.57
N SER A 64 0.87 8.65 4.49
CA SER A 64 0.83 10.07 4.12
C SER A 64 0.27 10.31 2.71
N ALA A 65 0.62 9.47 1.74
CA ALA A 65 0.09 9.57 0.38
C ALA A 65 -1.42 9.25 0.35
N VAL A 66 -1.83 8.21 1.09
CA VAL A 66 -3.24 7.85 1.25
C VAL A 66 -4.01 8.96 1.95
N ARG A 67 -3.45 9.53 3.01
CA ARG A 67 -4.04 10.65 3.75
C ARG A 67 -4.29 11.85 2.84
N ASN A 68 -3.29 12.27 2.07
CA ASN A 68 -3.42 13.40 1.14
C ASN A 68 -4.57 13.18 0.13
N LEU A 69 -4.70 11.95 -0.40
CA LEU A 69 -5.80 11.60 -1.30
C LEU A 69 -7.15 11.73 -0.61
N MET A 70 -7.27 11.22 0.61
CA MET A 70 -8.52 11.21 1.36
C MET A 70 -8.90 12.60 1.86
N GLU A 71 -7.95 13.40 2.35
CA GLU A 71 -8.16 14.81 2.75
C GLU A 71 -8.63 15.66 1.57
N GLY A 72 -8.04 15.43 0.38
CA GLY A 72 -8.50 16.08 -0.86
C GLY A 72 -9.94 15.72 -1.25
N ASN A 73 -10.50 14.66 -0.69
CA ASN A 73 -11.89 14.23 -0.85
C ASN A 73 -12.76 14.49 0.39
N GLY A 74 -12.31 15.33 1.31
CA GLY A 74 -13.09 15.77 2.47
C GLY A 74 -13.17 14.78 3.63
N VAL A 75 -12.31 13.75 3.64
CA VAL A 75 -12.23 12.78 4.74
C VAL A 75 -11.27 13.27 5.81
N SER A 76 -11.76 13.40 7.05
CA SER A 76 -10.94 13.76 8.21
C SER A 76 -10.42 12.50 8.92
N PHE A 77 -9.27 12.65 9.59
CA PHE A 77 -8.62 11.56 10.34
C PHE A 77 -8.62 11.86 11.84
N LYS A 78 -8.67 10.80 12.61
CA LYS A 78 -8.39 10.87 14.05
C LYS A 78 -6.88 11.02 14.27
N SER A 79 -6.51 11.56 15.42
CA SER A 79 -5.12 11.53 15.86
C SER A 79 -4.62 10.08 15.99
N PRO A 80 -3.35 9.82 15.67
CA PRO A 80 -2.79 8.49 15.79
C PRO A 80 -2.75 8.04 17.26
N ASN A 81 -2.86 6.74 17.48
CA ASN A 81 -2.64 6.13 18.77
C ASN A 81 -1.16 6.21 19.16
N THR A 82 -0.90 6.39 20.44
CA THR A 82 0.46 6.49 21.00
C THR A 82 0.77 5.39 22.02
N GLU A 83 -0.22 4.55 22.34
CA GLU A 83 -0.07 3.44 23.28
C GLU A 83 0.06 2.12 22.51
N VAL A 84 1.03 1.30 22.94
CA VAL A 84 1.24 -0.04 22.37
C VAL A 84 0.04 -0.92 22.71
N ILE A 85 -0.52 -1.58 21.72
CA ILE A 85 -1.62 -2.53 21.88
C ILE A 85 -1.12 -3.98 21.77
N SER A 86 -1.86 -4.91 22.36
CA SER A 86 -1.52 -6.32 22.28
C SER A 86 -1.69 -6.86 20.84
N LYS A 87 -0.98 -7.94 20.49
CA LYS A 87 -1.12 -8.60 19.18
C LYS A 87 -2.56 -9.02 18.88
N ARG A 88 -3.33 -9.38 19.92
CA ARG A 88 -4.73 -9.74 19.78
C ARG A 88 -5.58 -8.53 19.40
N GLU A 89 -5.37 -7.41 20.09
CA GLU A 89 -6.06 -6.14 19.76
C GLU A 89 -5.67 -5.64 18.38
N LEU A 90 -4.37 -5.74 18.01
CA LEU A 90 -3.90 -5.38 16.68
C LEU A 90 -4.61 -6.20 15.58
N SER A 91 -4.75 -7.51 15.80
CA SER A 91 -5.49 -8.39 14.89
C SER A 91 -6.97 -8.00 14.79
N GLN A 92 -7.59 -7.62 15.91
CA GLN A 92 -8.98 -7.17 15.93
C GLN A 92 -9.15 -5.86 15.17
N VAL A 93 -8.28 -4.88 15.40
CA VAL A 93 -8.27 -3.59 14.68
C VAL A 93 -8.13 -3.81 13.18
N ALA A 94 -7.20 -4.70 12.76
CA ALA A 94 -7.03 -5.03 11.34
C ALA A 94 -8.29 -5.65 10.74
N THR A 95 -8.92 -6.58 11.45
CA THR A 95 -10.13 -7.28 10.99
C THR A 95 -11.32 -6.33 10.88
N ASP A 96 -11.55 -5.50 11.88
CA ASP A 96 -12.70 -4.60 11.95
C ASP A 96 -12.55 -3.41 10.99
N GLY A 97 -11.30 -2.99 10.74
CA GLY A 97 -10.98 -1.83 9.89
C GLY A 97 -10.75 -2.17 8.42
N THR A 98 -10.68 -3.45 8.05
CA THR A 98 -10.39 -3.86 6.66
C THR A 98 -11.65 -4.37 5.98
N VAL A 99 -11.96 -3.80 4.82
CA VAL A 99 -13.11 -4.21 4.00
C VAL A 99 -12.64 -4.63 2.61
N TYR A 100 -13.34 -5.59 2.02
CA TYR A 100 -13.11 -5.97 0.64
C TYR A 100 -13.82 -4.97 -0.27
N LEU A 101 -13.05 -4.33 -1.16
CA LEU A 101 -13.56 -3.34 -2.10
C LEU A 101 -13.52 -3.88 -3.53
N THR A 102 -14.64 -3.83 -4.24
CA THR A 102 -14.73 -4.13 -5.67
C THR A 102 -15.22 -2.91 -6.42
N CYS A 103 -14.60 -2.64 -7.57
CA CYS A 103 -15.03 -1.60 -8.48
C CYS A 103 -15.64 -2.25 -9.73
N TRP A 104 -16.92 -1.97 -9.97
CA TRP A 104 -17.62 -2.46 -11.15
C TRP A 104 -17.61 -1.41 -12.25
N MET A 105 -17.07 -1.76 -13.40
CA MET A 105 -17.00 -0.87 -14.56
C MET A 105 -17.40 -1.60 -15.83
N THR A 106 -17.94 -0.85 -16.80
CA THR A 106 -18.16 -1.36 -18.15
C THR A 106 -16.83 -1.53 -18.88
N THR A 107 -16.80 -2.42 -19.89
CA THR A 107 -15.60 -2.61 -20.73
C THR A 107 -15.12 -1.28 -21.33
N ALA A 108 -16.03 -0.42 -21.78
CA ALA A 108 -15.70 0.90 -22.33
C ALA A 108 -15.01 1.81 -21.28
N GLN A 109 -15.45 1.79 -20.03
CA GLN A 109 -14.82 2.55 -18.95
C GLN A 109 -13.42 2.02 -18.64
N ILE A 110 -13.22 0.70 -18.65
CA ILE A 110 -11.91 0.07 -18.46
C ILE A 110 -10.95 0.50 -19.58
N GLU A 111 -11.39 0.47 -20.82
CA GLU A 111 -10.59 0.91 -21.98
C GLU A 111 -10.23 2.39 -21.89
N GLN A 112 -11.15 3.26 -21.48
CA GLN A 112 -10.87 4.67 -21.26
C GLN A 112 -9.84 4.90 -20.15
N MET A 113 -9.91 4.14 -19.06
CA MET A 113 -8.91 4.22 -17.98
C MET A 113 -7.52 3.77 -18.45
N ARG A 114 -7.44 2.68 -19.20
CA ARG A 114 -6.19 2.20 -19.80
C ARG A 114 -5.58 3.24 -20.76
N ALA A 115 -6.41 3.87 -21.61
CA ALA A 115 -5.97 4.89 -22.52
C ALA A 115 -5.44 6.17 -21.84
N ARG A 116 -5.89 6.47 -20.62
CA ARG A 116 -5.45 7.64 -19.84
C ARG A 116 -4.10 7.45 -19.13
N LYS A 117 -3.39 6.33 -19.34
CA LYS A 117 -2.15 5.99 -18.63
C LYS A 117 -2.25 6.34 -17.14
N VAL A 118 -3.11 5.64 -16.43
CA VAL A 118 -3.16 5.77 -14.99
C VAL A 118 -1.81 5.29 -14.44
N LEU A 119 -1.24 6.00 -13.48
CA LEU A 119 0.10 5.84 -12.87
C LEU A 119 0.48 4.42 -12.38
N PHE A 120 -0.35 3.42 -12.63
CA PHE A 120 -0.18 2.04 -12.17
C PHE A 120 0.06 1.02 -13.28
N GLU A 121 0.27 1.46 -14.52
CA GLU A 121 0.46 0.56 -15.69
C GLU A 121 1.80 -0.21 -15.63
N ASP A 122 2.73 0.20 -14.76
CA ASP A 122 4.02 -0.46 -14.55
C ASP A 122 4.01 -1.51 -13.40
N LEU A 123 2.84 -1.89 -12.89
CA LEU A 123 2.69 -2.81 -11.75
C LEU A 123 2.29 -4.25 -12.16
N GLU A 124 2.23 -4.57 -13.45
CA GLU A 124 2.06 -5.93 -13.96
C GLU A 124 3.39 -6.65 -14.24
#